data_8ba59d368b1562d6be55a9780c07c2f4
#
_entry.id   8ba59d368b1562d6be55a9780c07c2f4
#
_cell.length_a   1.000
_cell.length_b   1.000
_cell.length_c   1.000
_cell.angle_alpha   90.00
_cell.angle_beta   90.00
_cell.angle_gamma   90.00
#
_symmetry.space_group_name_H-M   'P 1'
#
loop_
_entity.id
_entity.type
_entity.pdbx_description
1 polymer ?
#
loop_
_entity_poly.entity_id
_entity_poly.type
_entity_poly.pdbx_seq_one_letter_code
_entity_poly.pdbx_strand_id
1 'polypeptide(L)'
;MKPVHPHFSAARFHAGSFSLRLAVTMLLSALSLQLLSGCEGPPPNATGANPPAAATESGLVRLTADKIKSAGIEVQPLTRGEFRTFRDFPGTIEPNEHALAEITTLVRGRVIDVYADLGREVKGGTLLALLYSSELGMAQSAYLKATAKLNVADRAFRRAELLLKEKVIGVAELQRREGEMISLRAEQRETRDRLLILGLTDEDLRNLDRNHTIRSHVPVVAPFDGRIIARNLTKGEVVETTEKLFVVADLSEVWVTAKIPEKDIPYIQADLEGEGQAVEVHVTAYPGQIFQGRITYVGDVLDPATRTMRLRLELSNPERKLKPSMYATVRVYSEPQPETLLIPETAVQRDRDRQFVFVQREPGIFEVRDVQLGESNGKQVKVFGGVQEQEAVVVKGSYVLKSELFGSQI
;
A
#
# COMPACT_ATOMS: atom_id res chain seq x y z
N MET A 1 29.01 -1.74 50.40
CA MET A 1 27.83 -0.92 50.73
C MET A 1 26.66 -1.41 49.89
N LYS A 2 25.56 -1.76 50.55
CA LYS A 2 24.41 -2.51 50.00
C LYS A 2 23.60 -1.66 49.02
N PRO A 3 22.99 -2.28 47.95
CA PRO A 3 22.02 -1.60 47.07
C PRO A 3 20.62 -1.57 47.73
N VAL A 4 19.95 -0.46 47.61
CA VAL A 4 18.56 -0.21 48.05
C VAL A 4 17.61 -0.58 46.92
N HIS A 5 16.70 -1.55 47.15
CA HIS A 5 15.54 -1.85 46.29
C HIS A 5 14.35 -0.97 46.70
N PRO A 6 13.56 -0.43 45.78
CA PRO A 6 12.23 0.06 46.10
C PRO A 6 11.17 -1.03 45.94
N HIS A 7 10.36 -1.17 46.97
CA HIS A 7 9.18 -2.02 47.06
C HIS A 7 8.09 -1.53 46.09
N PHE A 8 7.61 -2.44 45.24
CA PHE A 8 6.34 -2.25 44.56
C PHE A 8 5.25 -3.03 45.33
N SER A 9 4.29 -2.26 45.84
CA SER A 9 3.08 -2.72 46.52
C SER A 9 2.11 -3.33 45.53
N ALA A 10 1.76 -4.61 45.71
CA ALA A 10 0.74 -5.34 44.97
C ALA A 10 -0.63 -5.00 45.54
N ALA A 11 -1.45 -4.28 44.79
CA ALA A 11 -2.87 -4.12 45.08
C ALA A 11 -3.61 -5.39 44.63
N ARG A 12 -4.10 -6.18 45.58
CA ARG A 12 -5.04 -7.27 45.40
C ARG A 12 -6.41 -6.70 45.04
N PHE A 13 -6.92 -7.04 43.87
CA PHE A 13 -8.34 -6.91 43.57
C PHE A 13 -9.05 -8.24 43.81
N HIS A 14 -10.07 -8.16 44.62
CA HIS A 14 -10.97 -9.26 45.01
C HIS A 14 -11.78 -9.74 43.81
N ALA A 15 -11.77 -11.04 43.61
CA ALA A 15 -12.72 -11.77 42.79
C ALA A 15 -14.08 -11.83 43.51
N GLY A 16 -15.06 -11.13 42.98
CA GLY A 16 -16.46 -11.26 43.37
C GLY A 16 -17.13 -12.32 42.52
N SER A 17 -17.39 -13.46 43.15
CA SER A 17 -18.22 -14.54 42.62
C SER A 17 -19.67 -14.06 42.50
N PHE A 18 -20.25 -14.12 41.29
CA PHE A 18 -21.68 -14.12 41.08
C PHE A 18 -22.10 -15.44 40.44
N SER A 19 -22.43 -16.40 41.34
CA SER A 19 -23.17 -17.57 41.00
C SER A 19 -24.67 -17.22 41.07
N LEU A 20 -25.39 -17.32 39.96
CA LEU A 20 -26.83 -17.41 40.01
C LEU A 20 -27.33 -18.52 39.08
N ARG A 21 -27.77 -19.52 39.76
CA ARG A 21 -28.55 -20.68 39.39
C ARG A 21 -29.73 -20.26 38.48
N LEU A 22 -29.95 -20.99 37.40
CA LEU A 22 -31.28 -21.35 36.99
C LEU A 22 -31.26 -22.79 36.46
N ALA A 23 -31.69 -23.65 37.32
CA ALA A 23 -31.96 -25.05 37.05
C ALA A 23 -33.42 -25.17 36.59
N VAL A 24 -33.66 -26.19 35.75
CA VAL A 24 -34.85 -27.01 35.74
C VAL A 24 -36.10 -26.42 35.09
N THR A 25 -36.43 -26.93 33.90
CA THR A 25 -37.75 -27.59 33.66
C THR A 25 -37.61 -28.56 32.48
N MET A 26 -37.25 -29.80 32.82
CA MET A 26 -37.71 -31.01 32.13
C MET A 26 -38.98 -31.43 32.80
N LEU A 27 -40.09 -31.53 32.07
CA LEU A 27 -41.23 -32.40 32.38
C LEU A 27 -42.07 -32.56 31.09
N LEU A 28 -41.95 -33.75 30.50
CA LEU A 28 -43.01 -34.77 30.40
C LEU A 28 -44.34 -34.27 29.79
N SER A 29 -44.61 -34.73 28.57
CA SER A 29 -45.91 -35.27 28.23
C SER A 29 -45.76 -36.33 27.14
N ALA A 30 -45.60 -37.56 27.60
CA ALA A 30 -45.97 -38.77 26.87
C ALA A 30 -47.45 -38.97 27.04
N LEU A 31 -48.04 -39.63 26.07
CA LEU A 31 -49.33 -40.35 26.15
C LEU A 31 -50.56 -39.63 25.55
N SER A 32 -50.88 -40.03 24.33
CA SER A 32 -52.23 -40.48 24.00
C SER A 32 -52.22 -41.25 22.67
N LEU A 33 -52.20 -42.55 22.88
CA LEU A 33 -52.52 -43.65 21.95
C LEU A 33 -54.02 -43.91 22.07
N GLN A 34 -54.76 -43.82 20.96
CA GLN A 34 -56.04 -44.61 20.75
C GLN A 34 -56.40 -44.47 19.26
N LEU A 35 -56.16 -45.50 18.43
CA LEU A 35 -57.12 -46.51 18.04
C LEU A 35 -58.44 -45.93 17.50
N LEU A 36 -58.61 -46.06 16.20
CA LEU A 36 -59.90 -46.43 15.59
C LEU A 36 -59.63 -47.17 14.26
N SER A 37 -60.05 -48.40 14.31
CA SER A 37 -60.09 -49.42 13.28
C SER A 37 -61.17 -49.19 12.24
N GLY A 38 -60.91 -49.67 11.03
CA GLY A 38 -61.95 -50.31 10.23
C GLY A 38 -62.35 -49.60 8.96
N CYS A 39 -61.97 -50.14 7.81
CA CYS A 39 -62.87 -50.77 6.86
C CYS A 39 -62.07 -51.21 5.64
N GLU A 40 -61.96 -52.53 5.46
CA GLU A 40 -61.54 -53.18 4.20
C GLU A 40 -62.68 -53.01 3.18
N GLY A 41 -62.31 -52.62 1.97
CA GLY A 41 -63.13 -52.72 0.76
C GLY A 41 -62.30 -53.25 -0.40
N PRO A 42 -62.78 -54.11 -1.27
CA PRO A 42 -62.06 -54.98 -2.18
C PRO A 42 -61.50 -54.24 -3.43
N PRO A 43 -60.50 -54.81 -4.14
CA PRO A 43 -59.87 -54.16 -5.25
C PRO A 43 -60.72 -54.21 -6.52
N PRO A 44 -60.74 -53.17 -7.35
CA PRO A 44 -61.14 -53.32 -8.72
C PRO A 44 -59.92 -53.50 -9.64
N ASN A 45 -60.13 -54.41 -10.54
CA ASN A 45 -59.31 -54.91 -11.62
C ASN A 45 -58.52 -53.86 -12.43
N ALA A 46 -57.38 -54.35 -12.87
CA ALA A 46 -56.57 -53.83 -13.94
C ALA A 46 -57.35 -53.62 -15.25
N THR A 47 -57.11 -52.54 -15.90
CA THR A 47 -56.84 -52.43 -17.37
C THR A 47 -56.90 -50.97 -17.75
N GLY A 48 -55.77 -50.46 -18.21
CA GLY A 48 -55.65 -49.13 -18.77
C GLY A 48 -54.17 -48.76 -18.85
N ALA A 49 -53.44 -49.39 -19.73
CA ALA A 49 -52.14 -48.90 -20.13
C ALA A 49 -52.35 -47.49 -20.72
N ASN A 50 -52.02 -46.48 -19.92
CA ASN A 50 -51.79 -45.15 -20.46
C ASN A 50 -50.48 -45.22 -21.28
N PRO A 51 -50.47 -44.76 -22.52
CA PRO A 51 -49.26 -44.59 -23.26
C PRO A 51 -48.37 -43.61 -22.52
N PRO A 52 -47.04 -43.74 -22.64
CA PRO A 52 -46.12 -42.83 -22.02
C PRO A 52 -46.46 -41.39 -22.43
N ALA A 53 -46.72 -40.54 -21.46
CA ALA A 53 -46.96 -39.13 -21.69
C ALA A 53 -45.88 -38.63 -22.60
N ALA A 54 -46.28 -38.15 -23.77
CA ALA A 54 -45.40 -37.45 -24.69
C ALA A 54 -44.67 -36.39 -23.90
N ALA A 55 -43.33 -36.48 -23.86
CA ALA A 55 -42.50 -35.43 -23.26
C ALA A 55 -42.93 -34.14 -23.95
N THR A 56 -43.56 -33.29 -23.18
CA THR A 56 -43.94 -31.97 -23.62
C THR A 56 -42.68 -31.28 -24.08
N GLU A 57 -42.58 -30.85 -25.35
CA GLU A 57 -41.49 -30.08 -25.96
C GLU A 57 -41.45 -28.66 -25.36
N SER A 58 -41.51 -28.56 -24.07
CA SER A 58 -41.45 -27.31 -23.31
C SER A 58 -39.97 -26.89 -23.11
N GLY A 59 -39.47 -26.16 -24.07
CA GLY A 59 -38.09 -25.62 -24.02
C GLY A 59 -37.49 -25.35 -25.40
N LEU A 60 -38.22 -25.59 -26.48
CA LEU A 60 -37.77 -25.28 -27.82
C LEU A 60 -38.44 -24.00 -28.37
N VAL A 61 -37.63 -23.06 -28.80
CA VAL A 61 -38.06 -21.83 -29.47
C VAL A 61 -37.73 -21.97 -30.97
N ARG A 62 -38.74 -21.80 -31.82
CA ARG A 62 -38.58 -21.85 -33.27
C ARG A 62 -38.74 -20.45 -33.86
N LEU A 63 -37.75 -19.98 -34.60
CA LEU A 63 -37.77 -18.71 -35.30
C LEU A 63 -37.54 -18.89 -36.79
N THR A 64 -38.22 -18.08 -37.58
CA THR A 64 -37.96 -18.00 -39.02
C THR A 64 -36.66 -17.27 -39.32
N ALA A 65 -36.03 -17.53 -40.45
CA ALA A 65 -34.76 -16.89 -40.84
C ALA A 65 -34.85 -15.36 -40.84
N ASP A 66 -36.00 -14.81 -41.21
CA ASP A 66 -36.23 -13.34 -41.21
C ASP A 66 -36.27 -12.78 -39.80
N LYS A 67 -36.89 -13.48 -38.85
CA LYS A 67 -36.90 -13.10 -37.43
C LYS A 67 -35.52 -13.19 -36.81
N ILE A 68 -34.73 -14.21 -37.15
CA ILE A 68 -33.33 -14.33 -36.66
C ILE A 68 -32.49 -13.15 -37.11
N LYS A 69 -32.59 -12.81 -38.39
CA LYS A 69 -31.85 -11.71 -39.00
C LYS A 69 -32.29 -10.35 -38.43
N SER A 70 -33.58 -10.10 -38.29
CA SER A 70 -34.11 -8.86 -37.75
C SER A 70 -33.82 -8.69 -36.25
N ALA A 71 -33.76 -9.77 -35.48
CA ALA A 71 -33.42 -9.81 -34.07
C ALA A 71 -31.91 -9.71 -33.81
N GLY A 72 -31.07 -9.82 -34.86
CA GLY A 72 -29.61 -9.79 -34.73
C GLY A 72 -29.09 -10.95 -33.88
N ILE A 73 -29.67 -12.15 -34.03
CA ILE A 73 -29.26 -13.32 -33.27
C ILE A 73 -27.92 -13.79 -33.81
N GLU A 74 -26.90 -13.78 -32.94
CA GLU A 74 -25.56 -14.31 -33.24
C GLU A 74 -25.32 -15.54 -32.36
N VAL A 75 -24.75 -16.55 -32.97
CA VAL A 75 -24.46 -17.84 -32.37
C VAL A 75 -22.96 -18.09 -32.44
N GLN A 76 -22.36 -18.56 -31.37
CA GLN A 76 -20.95 -18.93 -31.33
C GLN A 76 -20.77 -20.32 -30.72
N PRO A 77 -19.84 -21.13 -31.24
CA PRO A 77 -19.48 -22.38 -30.60
C PRO A 77 -18.76 -22.09 -29.28
N LEU A 78 -19.08 -22.90 -28.28
CA LEU A 78 -18.37 -22.82 -27.00
C LEU A 78 -16.97 -23.41 -27.15
N THR A 79 -15.99 -22.70 -26.59
CA THR A 79 -14.59 -23.15 -26.61
C THR A 79 -14.04 -23.17 -25.19
N ARG A 80 -13.06 -24.03 -24.98
CA ARG A 80 -12.25 -23.96 -23.75
C ARG A 80 -11.19 -22.89 -23.93
N GLY A 81 -10.88 -22.23 -22.83
CA GLY A 81 -9.89 -21.17 -22.83
C GLY A 81 -9.31 -20.96 -21.44
N GLU A 82 -8.35 -20.07 -21.37
CA GLU A 82 -7.78 -19.60 -20.12
C GLU A 82 -8.76 -18.65 -19.43
N PHE A 83 -9.10 -18.96 -18.20
CA PHE A 83 -9.97 -18.13 -17.38
C PHE A 83 -9.20 -17.50 -16.24
N ARG A 84 -9.34 -16.18 -16.12
CA ARG A 84 -8.81 -15.40 -14.99
C ARG A 84 -9.90 -14.53 -14.42
N THR A 85 -10.04 -14.54 -13.12
CA THR A 85 -10.82 -13.56 -12.40
C THR A 85 -9.91 -12.41 -11.96
N PHE A 86 -10.52 -11.32 -11.52
CA PHE A 86 -9.77 -10.23 -10.94
C PHE A 86 -10.48 -9.71 -9.68
N ARG A 87 -9.71 -9.03 -8.85
CA ARG A 87 -10.22 -8.26 -7.72
C ARG A 87 -9.68 -6.85 -7.79
N ASP A 88 -10.54 -5.90 -7.50
CA ASP A 88 -10.22 -4.48 -7.48
C ASP A 88 -10.08 -4.01 -6.02
N PHE A 89 -8.94 -3.41 -5.70
CA PHE A 89 -8.64 -2.92 -4.37
C PHE A 89 -8.39 -1.41 -4.42
N PRO A 90 -8.95 -0.63 -3.47
CA PRO A 90 -8.66 0.78 -3.37
C PRO A 90 -7.23 1.00 -2.90
N GLY A 91 -6.57 1.97 -3.51
CA GLY A 91 -5.21 2.37 -3.18
C GLY A 91 -5.00 3.87 -3.31
N THR A 92 -3.87 4.32 -2.80
CA THR A 92 -3.43 5.72 -2.88
C THR A 92 -2.01 5.76 -3.43
N ILE A 93 -1.75 6.71 -4.33
CA ILE A 93 -0.41 6.96 -4.86
C ILE A 93 0.38 7.72 -3.80
N GLU A 94 1.58 7.25 -3.51
CA GLU A 94 2.52 7.83 -2.55
C GLU A 94 3.88 8.05 -3.26
N PRO A 95 4.70 9.01 -2.81
CA PRO A 95 6.06 9.10 -3.32
C PRO A 95 6.85 7.86 -2.89
N ASN A 96 7.86 7.49 -3.69
CA ASN A 96 8.81 6.48 -3.28
C ASN A 96 9.64 7.03 -2.09
N GLU A 97 9.47 6.45 -0.89
CA GLU A 97 10.15 6.92 0.32
C GLU A 97 11.67 6.79 0.24
N HIS A 98 12.19 5.88 -0.60
CA HIS A 98 13.63 5.76 -0.84
C HIS A 98 14.18 6.91 -1.70
N ALA A 99 13.33 7.57 -2.45
CA ALA A 99 13.63 8.71 -3.31
C ALA A 99 13.00 10.02 -2.79
N LEU A 100 12.76 10.11 -1.47
CA LEU A 100 12.20 11.27 -0.80
C LEU A 100 13.13 11.74 0.32
N ALA A 101 13.35 13.04 0.42
CA ALA A 101 14.05 13.66 1.53
C ALA A 101 13.24 14.78 2.16
N GLU A 102 13.09 14.70 3.47
CA GLU A 102 12.62 15.79 4.30
C GLU A 102 13.82 16.61 4.76
N ILE A 103 13.94 17.82 4.27
CA ILE A 103 15.08 18.69 4.53
C ILE A 103 14.79 19.53 5.77
N THR A 104 15.63 19.36 6.79
CA THR A 104 15.62 20.14 8.03
C THR A 104 16.91 20.97 8.12
N THR A 105 17.11 21.69 9.22
CA THR A 105 18.35 22.38 9.53
C THR A 105 19.02 21.79 10.77
N LEU A 106 20.33 21.82 10.85
CA LEU A 106 21.09 21.38 12.04
C LEU A 106 21.19 22.47 13.11
N VAL A 107 20.84 23.71 12.78
CA VAL A 107 20.94 24.85 13.67
C VAL A 107 19.68 25.71 13.60
N ARG A 108 19.27 26.27 14.71
CA ARG A 108 18.25 27.31 14.73
C ARG A 108 18.73 28.55 13.97
N GLY A 109 17.88 29.11 13.09
CA GLY A 109 18.25 30.25 12.30
C GLY A 109 17.09 31.05 11.73
N ARG A 110 17.37 32.30 11.35
CA ARG A 110 16.41 33.15 10.61
C ARG A 110 16.61 32.93 9.11
N VAL A 111 15.54 32.74 8.37
CA VAL A 111 15.57 32.63 6.91
C VAL A 111 15.92 34.00 6.32
N ILE A 112 17.07 34.08 5.66
CA ILE A 112 17.55 35.29 4.96
C ILE A 112 16.92 35.38 3.59
N ASP A 113 17.00 34.26 2.86
CA ASP A 113 16.44 34.17 1.51
C ASP A 113 15.98 32.76 1.17
N VAL A 114 15.03 32.66 0.23
CA VAL A 114 14.49 31.39 -0.29
C VAL A 114 14.67 31.45 -1.80
N TYR A 115 15.43 30.49 -2.36
CA TYR A 115 15.79 30.44 -3.78
C TYR A 115 14.97 29.41 -4.56
N ALA A 116 14.28 28.54 -3.86
CA ALA A 116 13.54 27.44 -4.47
C ALA A 116 12.07 27.47 -4.05
N ASP A 117 11.18 27.13 -4.99
CA ASP A 117 9.74 27.18 -4.77
C ASP A 117 9.09 25.83 -5.07
N LEU A 118 7.83 25.68 -4.62
CA LEU A 118 7.02 24.49 -4.83
C LEU A 118 6.94 24.13 -6.32
N GLY A 119 7.12 22.85 -6.64
CA GLY A 119 7.04 22.34 -8.00
C GLY A 119 8.32 22.54 -8.83
N ARG A 120 9.34 23.24 -8.32
CA ARG A 120 10.61 23.43 -9.03
C ARG A 120 11.43 22.16 -9.02
N GLU A 121 12.08 21.85 -10.13
CA GLU A 121 13.10 20.83 -10.24
C GLU A 121 14.45 21.34 -9.74
N VAL A 122 15.13 20.55 -8.97
CA VAL A 122 16.43 20.87 -8.37
C VAL A 122 17.40 19.71 -8.57
N LYS A 123 18.68 20.05 -8.63
CA LYS A 123 19.77 19.06 -8.64
C LYS A 123 20.38 18.94 -7.26
N GLY A 124 21.00 17.81 -6.97
CA GLY A 124 21.79 17.64 -5.76
C GLY A 124 22.80 18.76 -5.58
N GLY A 125 22.89 19.34 -4.37
CA GLY A 125 23.70 20.50 -4.07
C GLY A 125 23.11 21.87 -4.43
N THR A 126 21.92 21.93 -5.08
CA THR A 126 21.26 23.21 -5.38
C THR A 126 20.87 23.92 -4.08
N LEU A 127 21.23 25.21 -3.96
CA LEU A 127 20.86 26.06 -2.84
C LEU A 127 19.34 26.32 -2.86
N LEU A 128 18.64 25.91 -1.78
CA LEU A 128 17.20 26.07 -1.62
C LEU A 128 16.85 27.29 -0.76
N ALA A 129 17.59 27.50 0.32
CA ALA A 129 17.44 28.64 1.21
C ALA A 129 18.76 28.98 1.89
N LEU A 130 18.86 30.19 2.42
CA LEU A 130 19.96 30.67 3.21
C LEU A 130 19.44 31.09 4.58
N LEU A 131 20.02 30.51 5.65
CA LEU A 131 19.68 30.83 7.03
C LEU A 131 20.80 31.68 7.66
N TYR A 132 20.45 32.49 8.64
CA TYR A 132 21.39 33.14 9.54
C TYR A 132 21.23 32.53 10.93
N SER A 133 22.30 31.93 11.45
CA SER A 133 22.33 31.32 12.79
C SER A 133 23.32 32.09 13.71
N SER A 134 22.79 32.73 14.73
CA SER A 134 23.62 33.33 15.80
C SER A 134 24.35 32.26 16.61
N GLU A 135 23.75 31.08 16.77
CA GLU A 135 24.36 29.96 17.50
C GLU A 135 25.65 29.49 16.80
N LEU A 136 25.60 29.32 15.49
CA LEU A 136 26.77 28.97 14.70
C LEU A 136 27.88 30.02 14.80
N GLY A 137 27.50 31.31 14.77
CA GLY A 137 28.44 32.40 14.94
C GLY A 137 29.11 32.40 16.33
N MET A 138 28.34 32.18 17.40
CA MET A 138 28.86 32.06 18.76
C MET A 138 29.80 30.85 18.91
N ALA A 139 29.46 29.70 18.33
CA ALA A 139 30.30 28.51 18.38
C ALA A 139 31.63 28.71 17.63
N GLN A 140 31.64 29.37 16.48
CA GLN A 140 32.86 29.74 15.75
C GLN A 140 33.75 30.71 16.58
N SER A 141 33.12 31.68 17.23
CA SER A 141 33.86 32.60 18.12
C SER A 141 34.51 31.87 19.30
N ALA A 142 33.78 30.94 19.93
CA ALA A 142 34.31 30.12 21.03
C ALA A 142 35.51 29.27 20.57
N TYR A 143 35.42 28.64 19.44
CA TYR A 143 36.51 27.83 18.84
C TYR A 143 37.76 28.69 18.56
N LEU A 144 37.59 29.87 17.95
CA LEU A 144 38.73 30.77 17.67
C LEU A 144 39.42 31.23 18.96
N LYS A 145 38.62 31.53 20.01
CA LYS A 145 39.16 31.89 21.36
C LYS A 145 39.94 30.74 21.98
N ALA A 146 39.38 29.51 21.93
CA ALA A 146 40.04 28.32 22.47
C ALA A 146 41.35 28.03 21.72
N THR A 147 41.33 28.13 20.40
CA THR A 147 42.53 27.97 19.53
C THR A 147 43.59 29.00 19.85
N ALA A 148 43.23 30.28 20.07
CA ALA A 148 44.17 31.32 20.44
C ALA A 148 44.82 31.05 21.82
N LYS A 149 44.00 30.66 22.83
CA LYS A 149 44.49 30.28 24.18
C LYS A 149 45.46 29.09 24.08
N LEU A 150 45.13 28.04 23.34
CA LEU A 150 45.99 26.87 23.15
C LEU A 150 47.30 27.24 22.51
N ASN A 151 47.29 28.10 21.50
CA ASN A 151 48.51 28.56 20.82
C ASN A 151 49.46 29.32 21.79
N VAL A 152 48.90 30.10 22.72
CA VAL A 152 49.70 30.80 23.75
C VAL A 152 50.28 29.80 24.75
N ALA A 153 49.49 28.84 25.22
CA ALA A 153 49.95 27.81 26.14
C ALA A 153 50.99 26.87 25.54
N ASP A 154 50.82 26.46 24.27
CA ASP A 154 51.76 25.64 23.56
C ASP A 154 53.14 26.33 23.42
N ARG A 155 53.13 27.61 23.08
CA ARG A 155 54.40 28.41 23.05
C ARG A 155 55.00 28.57 24.45
N ALA A 156 54.17 28.70 25.51
CA ALA A 156 54.68 28.77 26.88
C ALA A 156 55.30 27.44 27.32
N PHE A 157 54.65 26.34 27.01
CA PHE A 157 55.14 24.98 27.29
C PHE A 157 56.48 24.74 26.55
N ARG A 158 56.57 25.01 25.27
CA ARG A 158 57.84 24.86 24.47
C ARG A 158 58.98 25.74 25.04
N ARG A 159 58.67 26.96 25.48
CA ARG A 159 59.68 27.79 26.19
C ARG A 159 60.13 27.18 27.51
N ALA A 160 59.17 26.62 28.29
CA ALA A 160 59.50 25.93 29.52
C ALA A 160 60.38 24.70 29.32
N GLU A 161 60.15 23.92 28.26
CA GLU A 161 61.00 22.79 27.87
C GLU A 161 62.48 23.26 27.64
N LEU A 162 62.67 24.37 26.90
CA LEU A 162 64.00 24.92 26.66
C LEU A 162 64.67 25.42 27.95
N LEU A 163 63.93 26.15 28.80
CA LEU A 163 64.44 26.68 30.06
C LEU A 163 64.79 25.57 31.07
N LEU A 164 64.05 24.45 31.06
CA LEU A 164 64.42 23.29 31.86
C LEU A 164 65.73 22.65 31.41
N LYS A 165 65.96 22.52 30.09
CA LYS A 165 67.20 22.03 29.54
C LYS A 165 68.39 22.86 30.01
N GLU A 166 68.22 24.16 30.04
CA GLU A 166 69.26 25.13 30.52
C GLU A 166 69.28 25.23 32.06
N LYS A 167 68.48 24.39 32.79
CA LYS A 167 68.41 24.38 34.27
C LYS A 167 67.97 25.71 34.89
N VAL A 168 67.21 26.53 34.15
CA VAL A 168 66.70 27.83 34.61
C VAL A 168 65.44 27.67 35.43
N ILE A 169 64.61 26.62 35.12
CA ILE A 169 63.38 26.32 35.84
C ILE A 169 63.40 24.88 36.37
N GLY A 170 62.54 24.60 37.39
CA GLY A 170 62.35 23.24 37.92
C GLY A 170 61.31 22.45 37.15
N VAL A 171 61.30 21.10 37.34
CA VAL A 171 60.35 20.17 36.73
C VAL A 171 58.88 20.50 37.05
N ALA A 172 58.62 21.00 38.28
CA ALA A 172 57.28 21.38 38.68
C ALA A 172 56.65 22.50 37.82
N GLU A 173 57.45 23.48 37.36
CA GLU A 173 57.00 24.53 36.46
C GLU A 173 56.69 23.99 35.04
N LEU A 174 57.52 23.08 34.54
CA LEU A 174 57.27 22.40 33.24
C LEU A 174 55.92 21.65 33.34
N GLN A 175 55.74 20.81 34.38
CA GLN A 175 54.50 20.04 34.55
C GLN A 175 53.27 20.94 34.68
N ARG A 176 53.40 22.09 35.30
CA ARG A 176 52.30 23.07 35.38
C ARG A 176 51.94 23.59 33.99
N ARG A 177 52.95 23.96 33.14
CA ARG A 177 52.73 24.43 31.75
C ARG A 177 52.16 23.34 30.86
N GLU A 178 52.62 22.13 31.05
CA GLU A 178 52.08 20.94 30.34
C GLU A 178 50.63 20.73 30.70
N GLY A 179 50.25 20.71 31.98
CA GLY A 179 48.89 20.57 32.45
C GLY A 179 47.98 21.68 31.88
N GLU A 180 48.44 22.92 31.86
CA GLU A 180 47.71 24.06 31.28
C GLU A 180 47.48 23.84 29.76
N MET A 181 48.54 23.46 29.02
CA MET A 181 48.45 23.19 27.59
C MET A 181 47.48 22.02 27.28
N ILE A 182 47.53 20.92 28.07
CA ILE A 182 46.65 19.77 27.92
C ILE A 182 45.21 20.17 28.13
N SER A 183 44.93 20.96 29.20
CA SER A 183 43.56 21.46 29.49
C SER A 183 42.99 22.31 28.37
N LEU A 184 43.77 23.27 27.86
CA LEU A 184 43.35 24.15 26.76
C LEU A 184 43.25 23.40 25.41
N ARG A 185 44.02 22.34 25.21
CA ARG A 185 43.84 21.44 24.07
C ARG A 185 42.53 20.67 24.13
N ALA A 186 42.09 20.27 25.34
CA ALA A 186 40.79 19.63 25.50
C ALA A 186 39.66 20.62 25.22
N GLU A 187 39.74 21.89 25.74
CA GLU A 187 38.77 22.96 25.45
C GLU A 187 38.67 23.26 23.93
N GLN A 188 39.81 23.34 23.22
CA GLN A 188 39.83 23.56 21.80
C GLN A 188 39.18 22.38 21.04
N ARG A 189 39.43 21.14 21.45
CA ARG A 189 38.85 19.96 20.82
C ARG A 189 37.33 19.93 21.02
N GLU A 190 36.83 20.20 22.23
CA GLU A 190 35.41 20.30 22.54
C GLU A 190 34.71 21.33 21.64
N THR A 191 35.27 22.53 21.51
CA THR A 191 34.69 23.59 20.67
C THR A 191 34.74 23.25 19.19
N ARG A 192 35.79 22.51 18.74
CA ARG A 192 35.89 21.98 17.38
C ARG A 192 34.79 20.93 17.09
N ASP A 193 34.64 19.97 18.01
CA ASP A 193 33.66 18.90 17.83
C ASP A 193 32.23 19.47 17.82
N ARG A 194 31.97 20.51 18.64
CA ARG A 194 30.70 21.24 18.58
C ARG A 194 30.42 21.84 17.19
N LEU A 195 31.40 22.40 16.53
CA LEU A 195 31.23 22.95 15.17
C LEU A 195 30.94 21.87 14.13
N LEU A 196 31.57 20.69 14.26
CA LEU A 196 31.26 19.54 13.41
C LEU A 196 29.80 19.05 13.60
N ILE A 197 29.33 19.00 14.84
CA ILE A 197 27.93 18.66 15.16
C ILE A 197 26.95 19.69 14.56
N LEU A 198 27.32 20.97 14.52
CA LEU A 198 26.54 22.03 13.90
C LEU A 198 26.63 22.05 12.36
N GLY A 199 27.30 21.06 11.76
CA GLY A 199 27.32 20.81 10.32
C GLY A 199 28.48 21.46 9.56
N LEU A 200 29.49 22.03 10.22
CA LEU A 200 30.71 22.48 9.55
C LEU A 200 31.54 21.27 9.13
N THR A 201 32.15 21.39 7.96
CA THR A 201 33.10 20.40 7.46
C THR A 201 34.52 20.71 7.95
N ASP A 202 35.45 19.74 7.85
CA ASP A 202 36.84 19.97 8.14
C ASP A 202 37.46 21.04 7.21
N GLU A 203 36.92 21.23 6.02
CA GLU A 203 37.31 22.28 5.11
C GLU A 203 36.90 23.65 5.61
N ASP A 204 35.68 23.78 6.13
CA ASP A 204 35.16 25.01 6.75
C ASP A 204 35.98 25.39 7.96
N LEU A 205 36.37 24.42 8.79
CA LEU A 205 37.27 24.64 9.93
C LEU A 205 38.64 25.14 9.51
N ARG A 206 39.24 24.52 8.50
CA ARG A 206 40.53 25.01 7.93
C ARG A 206 40.43 26.43 7.37
N ASN A 207 39.28 26.76 6.77
CA ASN A 207 39.01 28.11 6.27
C ASN A 207 38.85 29.11 7.41
N LEU A 208 38.14 28.70 8.50
CA LEU A 208 37.98 29.51 9.70
C LEU A 208 39.32 29.78 10.39
N ASP A 209 40.19 28.77 10.50
CA ASP A 209 41.55 28.90 11.08
C ASP A 209 42.44 29.84 10.29
N ARG A 210 42.34 29.82 8.96
CA ARG A 210 43.15 30.66 8.08
C ARG A 210 42.69 32.11 8.03
N ASN A 211 41.37 32.31 7.95
CA ASN A 211 40.81 33.62 7.63
C ASN A 211 40.27 34.33 8.87
N HIS A 212 40.07 33.61 9.99
CA HIS A 212 39.47 34.11 11.25
C HIS A 212 38.15 34.85 11.04
N THR A 213 37.44 34.55 9.93
CA THR A 213 36.17 35.19 9.55
C THR A 213 34.99 34.32 9.96
N ILE A 214 34.19 34.80 10.86
CA ILE A 214 32.96 34.13 11.33
C ILE A 214 31.91 34.24 10.23
N ARG A 215 31.34 33.08 9.81
CA ARG A 215 30.24 32.99 8.87
C ARG A 215 29.03 32.38 9.54
N SER A 216 28.02 33.19 9.83
CA SER A 216 26.78 32.75 10.47
C SER A 216 25.71 32.31 9.44
N HIS A 217 26.05 32.22 8.17
CA HIS A 217 25.14 31.79 7.12
C HIS A 217 25.21 30.29 6.94
N VAL A 218 24.03 29.65 6.93
CA VAL A 218 23.86 28.20 6.77
C VAL A 218 23.09 27.95 5.48
N PRO A 219 23.74 27.36 4.46
CA PRO A 219 23.05 26.99 3.23
C PRO A 219 22.19 25.74 3.47
N VAL A 220 20.93 25.79 3.03
CA VAL A 220 20.05 24.63 2.93
C VAL A 220 20.08 24.17 1.50
N VAL A 221 20.55 22.95 1.24
CA VAL A 221 20.76 22.41 -0.13
C VAL A 221 19.94 21.16 -0.37
N ALA A 222 19.64 20.90 -1.65
CA ALA A 222 18.98 19.64 -2.06
C ALA A 222 20.00 18.47 -1.93
N PRO A 223 19.60 17.33 -1.34
CA PRO A 223 20.49 16.18 -1.19
C PRO A 223 20.71 15.39 -2.50
N PHE A 224 19.73 15.40 -3.41
CA PHE A 224 19.74 14.70 -4.70
C PHE A 224 18.88 15.42 -5.75
N ASP A 225 18.91 14.92 -6.97
CA ASP A 225 18.09 15.44 -8.07
C ASP A 225 16.61 15.07 -7.87
N GLY A 226 15.72 16.07 -7.87
CA GLY A 226 14.31 15.81 -7.61
C GLY A 226 13.45 17.05 -7.79
N ARG A 227 12.22 16.95 -7.33
CA ARG A 227 11.22 18.04 -7.36
C ARG A 227 10.82 18.43 -5.95
N ILE A 228 10.68 19.71 -5.71
CA ILE A 228 10.18 20.24 -4.43
C ILE A 228 8.67 19.98 -4.38
N ILE A 229 8.23 19.12 -3.47
CA ILE A 229 6.83 18.77 -3.27
C ILE A 229 6.20 19.46 -2.06
N ALA A 230 7.03 19.97 -1.13
CA ALA A 230 6.58 20.83 -0.03
C ALA A 230 7.62 21.89 0.29
N ARG A 231 7.15 23.06 0.69
CA ARG A 231 7.94 24.20 1.17
C ARG A 231 7.24 24.82 2.37
N ASN A 232 7.85 24.75 3.54
CA ASN A 232 7.27 25.16 4.83
C ASN A 232 8.07 26.26 5.51
N LEU A 233 8.67 27.15 4.73
CA LEU A 233 9.41 28.29 5.27
C LEU A 233 9.17 29.56 4.47
N THR A 234 9.28 30.70 5.15
CA THR A 234 9.16 32.03 4.53
C THR A 234 10.33 32.91 4.91
N LYS A 235 10.65 33.89 4.04
CA LYS A 235 11.71 34.87 4.30
C LYS A 235 11.42 35.66 5.59
N GLY A 236 12.41 35.74 6.47
CA GLY A 236 12.32 36.44 7.75
C GLY A 236 11.85 35.58 8.92
N GLU A 237 11.32 34.39 8.68
CA GLU A 237 10.91 33.40 9.67
C GLU A 237 12.10 32.84 10.45
N VAL A 238 11.88 32.44 11.68
CA VAL A 238 12.88 31.72 12.48
C VAL A 238 12.48 30.26 12.50
N VAL A 239 13.39 29.39 12.04
CA VAL A 239 13.17 27.94 11.92
C VAL A 239 13.97 27.19 12.98
N GLU A 240 13.39 26.10 13.47
CA GLU A 240 13.98 25.20 14.44
C GLU A 240 14.53 23.94 13.76
N THR A 241 15.38 23.18 14.48
CA THR A 241 16.03 21.98 13.93
C THR A 241 15.09 20.83 13.65
N THR A 242 13.91 20.80 14.23
CA THR A 242 12.88 19.77 14.05
C THR A 242 11.90 20.08 12.92
N GLU A 243 11.96 21.29 12.35
CA GLU A 243 11.03 21.71 11.32
C GLU A 243 11.46 21.22 9.94
N LYS A 244 10.49 20.69 9.21
CA LYS A 244 10.67 20.26 7.81
C LYS A 244 10.57 21.49 6.91
N LEU A 245 11.71 21.98 6.44
CA LEU A 245 11.80 23.19 5.61
C LEU A 245 11.34 22.95 4.18
N PHE A 246 11.82 21.85 3.59
CA PHE A 246 11.45 21.40 2.25
C PHE A 246 11.25 19.89 2.24
N VAL A 247 10.46 19.42 1.26
CA VAL A 247 10.43 18.01 0.89
C VAL A 247 10.80 17.92 -0.58
N VAL A 248 11.84 17.19 -0.88
CA VAL A 248 12.30 16.91 -2.25
C VAL A 248 12.06 15.44 -2.54
N ALA A 249 11.45 15.14 -3.69
CA ALA A 249 11.20 13.77 -4.12
C ALA A 249 11.53 13.60 -5.60
N ASP A 250 12.11 12.45 -5.95
CA ASP A 250 12.09 11.99 -7.32
C ASP A 250 10.75 11.28 -7.55
N LEU A 251 10.00 11.79 -8.52
CA LEU A 251 8.69 11.28 -8.89
C LEU A 251 8.71 10.49 -10.21
N SER A 252 9.88 10.08 -10.69
CA SER A 252 10.03 9.20 -11.87
C SER A 252 9.46 7.81 -11.62
N GLU A 253 9.44 7.40 -10.36
CA GLU A 253 8.77 6.22 -9.83
C GLU A 253 7.89 6.61 -8.64
N VAL A 254 6.74 5.98 -8.56
CA VAL A 254 5.80 6.20 -7.45
C VAL A 254 5.34 4.88 -6.87
N TRP A 255 4.97 4.91 -5.63
CA TRP A 255 4.34 3.76 -4.97
C TRP A 255 2.83 3.89 -5.00
N VAL A 256 2.16 2.75 -4.99
CA VAL A 256 0.73 2.68 -4.68
C VAL A 256 0.56 1.77 -3.49
N THR A 257 0.01 2.31 -2.43
CA THR A 257 -0.36 1.54 -1.24
C THR A 257 -1.83 1.17 -1.34
N ALA A 258 -2.11 -0.14 -1.43
CA ALA A 258 -3.47 -0.68 -1.43
C ALA A 258 -3.77 -1.43 -0.13
N LYS A 259 -5.06 -1.50 0.22
CA LYS A 259 -5.55 -2.22 1.40
C LYS A 259 -6.34 -3.43 0.95
N ILE A 260 -5.85 -4.63 1.27
CA ILE A 260 -6.40 -5.91 0.87
C ILE A 260 -7.20 -6.50 2.04
N PRO A 261 -8.51 -6.74 1.91
CA PRO A 261 -9.31 -7.43 2.93
C PRO A 261 -8.79 -8.84 3.20
N GLU A 262 -8.89 -9.32 4.43
CA GLU A 262 -8.41 -10.64 4.86
C GLU A 262 -8.90 -11.79 3.95
N LYS A 263 -10.17 -11.75 3.53
CA LYS A 263 -10.78 -12.76 2.64
C LYS A 263 -10.16 -12.83 1.24
N ASP A 264 -9.51 -11.74 0.80
CA ASP A 264 -8.96 -11.62 -0.55
C ASP A 264 -7.43 -11.84 -0.59
N ILE A 265 -6.79 -12.10 0.56
CA ILE A 265 -5.36 -12.41 0.66
C ILE A 265 -4.93 -13.56 -0.27
N PRO A 266 -5.71 -14.66 -0.43
CA PRO A 266 -5.31 -15.75 -1.33
C PRO A 266 -5.15 -15.37 -2.81
N TYR A 267 -5.65 -14.20 -3.22
CA TYR A 267 -5.43 -13.67 -4.58
C TYR A 267 -4.05 -13.04 -4.76
N ILE A 268 -3.35 -12.73 -3.66
CA ILE A 268 -2.03 -12.09 -3.69
C ILE A 268 -0.97 -13.19 -3.70
N GLN A 269 -0.26 -13.30 -4.82
CA GLN A 269 0.87 -14.21 -4.93
C GLN A 269 2.10 -13.52 -4.35
N ALA A 270 2.63 -14.07 -3.29
CA ALA A 270 3.75 -13.50 -2.54
C ALA A 270 5.13 -13.90 -3.09
N ASP A 271 5.27 -14.13 -4.39
CA ASP A 271 6.59 -14.35 -4.97
C ASP A 271 7.35 -13.01 -5.07
N LEU A 272 7.86 -12.56 -3.92
CA LEU A 272 8.66 -11.34 -3.78
C LEU A 272 10.15 -11.59 -4.05
N GLU A 273 10.59 -12.85 -4.13
CA GLU A 273 11.98 -13.22 -4.44
C GLU A 273 12.27 -13.13 -5.95
N GLY A 274 11.20 -13.10 -6.78
CA GLY A 274 11.28 -12.93 -8.23
C GLY A 274 10.98 -11.50 -8.69
N GLU A 275 10.40 -11.39 -9.90
CA GLU A 275 10.03 -10.09 -10.49
C GLU A 275 8.81 -9.42 -9.83
N GLY A 276 8.17 -10.08 -8.87
CA GLY A 276 6.91 -9.66 -8.26
C GLY A 276 5.68 -9.84 -9.18
N GLN A 277 4.51 -9.99 -8.60
CA GLN A 277 3.26 -10.12 -9.35
C GLN A 277 2.93 -8.81 -10.08
N ALA A 278 2.73 -8.91 -11.41
CA ALA A 278 2.28 -7.79 -12.21
C ALA A 278 0.79 -7.50 -11.95
N VAL A 279 0.44 -6.24 -11.85
CA VAL A 279 -0.92 -5.75 -11.57
C VAL A 279 -1.25 -4.54 -12.44
N GLU A 280 -2.54 -4.33 -12.66
CA GLU A 280 -3.03 -3.15 -13.35
C GLU A 280 -3.50 -2.09 -12.34
N VAL A 281 -3.12 -0.85 -12.60
CA VAL A 281 -3.52 0.27 -11.76
C VAL A 281 -4.34 1.26 -12.61
N HIS A 282 -5.56 1.50 -12.16
CA HIS A 282 -6.50 2.43 -12.77
C HIS A 282 -6.58 3.68 -11.89
N VAL A 283 -6.33 4.85 -12.48
CA VAL A 283 -6.35 6.13 -11.75
C VAL A 283 -7.54 6.95 -12.22
N THR A 284 -8.35 7.44 -11.29
CA THR A 284 -9.58 8.19 -11.60
C THR A 284 -9.33 9.42 -12.47
N ALA A 285 -8.17 10.05 -12.32
CA ALA A 285 -7.78 11.23 -13.11
C ALA A 285 -7.50 10.91 -14.60
N TYR A 286 -7.28 9.63 -14.95
CA TYR A 286 -6.95 9.18 -16.31
C TYR A 286 -7.84 8.00 -16.71
N PRO A 287 -9.14 8.25 -16.98
CA PRO A 287 -10.08 7.19 -17.32
C PRO A 287 -9.66 6.52 -18.63
N GLY A 288 -9.64 5.17 -18.62
CA GLY A 288 -9.25 4.36 -19.77
C GLY A 288 -7.74 4.17 -19.96
N GLN A 289 -6.89 4.85 -19.18
CA GLN A 289 -5.45 4.59 -19.17
C GLN A 289 -5.12 3.57 -18.07
N ILE A 290 -4.45 2.49 -18.45
CA ILE A 290 -3.98 1.44 -17.54
C ILE A 290 -2.50 1.67 -17.29
N PHE A 291 -2.12 1.75 -16.02
CA PHE A 291 -0.72 1.79 -15.59
C PHE A 291 -0.32 0.40 -15.09
N GLN A 292 0.81 -0.08 -15.55
CA GLN A 292 1.34 -1.37 -15.10
C GLN A 292 2.18 -1.14 -13.83
N GLY A 293 1.90 -1.93 -12.81
CA GLY A 293 2.64 -1.93 -11.56
C GLY A 293 3.11 -3.33 -11.19
N ARG A 294 4.06 -3.39 -10.25
CA ARG A 294 4.56 -4.64 -9.67
C ARG A 294 4.40 -4.61 -8.16
N ILE A 295 4.01 -5.72 -7.57
CA ILE A 295 3.96 -5.86 -6.12
C ILE A 295 5.39 -5.97 -5.61
N THR A 296 5.79 -5.03 -4.73
CA THR A 296 7.12 -4.99 -4.11
C THR A 296 7.10 -5.29 -2.62
N TYR A 297 5.92 -5.24 -2.00
CA TYR A 297 5.78 -5.56 -0.59
C TYR A 297 4.37 -6.04 -0.27
N VAL A 298 4.29 -7.08 0.53
CA VAL A 298 3.06 -7.63 1.10
C VAL A 298 3.22 -7.61 2.62
N GLY A 299 2.28 -6.99 3.31
CA GLY A 299 2.36 -6.83 4.76
C GLY A 299 2.13 -8.16 5.50
N ASP A 300 2.98 -8.46 6.47
CA ASP A 300 2.86 -9.66 7.31
C ASP A 300 1.81 -9.54 8.41
N VAL A 301 1.31 -8.31 8.65
CA VAL A 301 0.39 -8.00 9.75
C VAL A 301 -0.84 -7.29 9.21
N LEU A 302 -2.01 -7.75 9.66
CA LEU A 302 -3.28 -7.08 9.38
C LEU A 302 -3.47 -5.86 10.29
N ASP A 303 -3.98 -4.79 9.74
CA ASP A 303 -4.49 -3.67 10.52
C ASP A 303 -5.74 -4.15 11.32
N PRO A 304 -5.68 -4.15 12.65
CA PRO A 304 -6.77 -4.73 13.47
C PRO A 304 -8.08 -3.92 13.39
N ALA A 305 -8.01 -2.63 13.06
CA ALA A 305 -9.18 -1.76 12.96
C ALA A 305 -9.94 -1.96 11.66
N THR A 306 -9.22 -2.15 10.55
CA THR A 306 -9.80 -2.27 9.20
C THR A 306 -9.84 -3.70 8.69
N ARG A 307 -9.16 -4.64 9.35
CA ARG A 307 -8.97 -6.03 8.91
C ARG A 307 -8.42 -6.13 7.48
N THR A 308 -7.45 -5.26 7.16
CA THR A 308 -6.81 -5.23 5.85
C THR A 308 -5.31 -5.42 5.96
N MET A 309 -4.74 -6.09 4.98
CA MET A 309 -3.31 -6.21 4.75
C MET A 309 -2.84 -5.06 3.86
N ARG A 310 -1.68 -4.49 4.15
CA ARG A 310 -1.06 -3.48 3.30
C ARG A 310 -0.32 -4.13 2.14
N LEU A 311 -0.60 -3.67 0.94
CA LEU A 311 0.08 -4.05 -0.29
C LEU A 311 0.76 -2.81 -0.87
N ARG A 312 2.05 -2.90 -1.21
CA ARG A 312 2.78 -1.83 -1.90
C ARG A 312 3.16 -2.29 -3.30
N LEU A 313 2.92 -1.42 -4.23
CA LEU A 313 3.24 -1.56 -5.64
C LEU A 313 4.22 -0.47 -6.04
N GLU A 314 5.05 -0.75 -7.02
CA GLU A 314 5.91 0.21 -7.67
C GLU A 314 5.47 0.43 -9.11
N LEU A 315 5.38 1.70 -9.51
CA LEU A 315 4.95 2.13 -10.83
C LEU A 315 5.94 3.11 -11.43
N SER A 316 6.30 2.88 -12.68
CA SER A 316 7.08 3.84 -13.47
C SER A 316 6.22 5.04 -13.84
N ASN A 317 6.75 6.25 -13.66
CA ASN A 317 6.06 7.51 -13.89
C ASN A 317 6.94 8.54 -14.64
N PRO A 318 7.49 8.19 -15.82
CA PRO A 318 8.45 9.05 -16.54
C PRO A 318 7.83 10.38 -16.96
N GLU A 319 6.54 10.39 -17.27
CA GLU A 319 5.80 11.61 -17.64
C GLU A 319 5.29 12.40 -16.42
N ARG A 320 5.53 11.89 -15.19
CA ARG A 320 5.08 12.50 -13.93
C ARG A 320 3.57 12.83 -13.90
N LYS A 321 2.78 12.00 -14.60
CA LYS A 321 1.31 12.08 -14.59
C LYS A 321 0.73 11.66 -13.25
N LEU A 322 1.31 10.62 -12.66
CA LEU A 322 0.90 10.10 -11.36
C LEU A 322 1.45 11.03 -10.27
N LYS A 323 0.55 11.60 -9.48
CA LYS A 323 0.92 12.52 -8.40
C LYS A 323 0.59 11.88 -7.04
N PRO A 324 1.44 12.08 -6.04
CA PRO A 324 1.12 11.69 -4.67
C PRO A 324 -0.27 12.16 -4.24
N SER A 325 -0.93 11.35 -3.41
CA SER A 325 -2.31 11.54 -2.93
C SER A 325 -3.42 11.32 -3.96
N MET A 326 -3.12 10.93 -5.19
CA MET A 326 -4.17 10.48 -6.13
C MET A 326 -4.72 9.11 -5.70
N TYR A 327 -6.04 8.93 -5.87
CA TYR A 327 -6.68 7.65 -5.68
C TYR A 327 -6.47 6.75 -6.89
N ALA A 328 -6.22 5.49 -6.59
CA ALA A 328 -6.03 4.44 -7.57
C ALA A 328 -6.86 3.21 -7.23
N THR A 329 -7.21 2.43 -8.24
CA THR A 329 -7.79 1.09 -8.09
C THR A 329 -6.75 0.10 -8.60
N VAL A 330 -6.31 -0.78 -7.72
CA VAL A 330 -5.36 -1.85 -8.04
C VAL A 330 -6.15 -3.08 -8.43
N ARG A 331 -5.97 -3.55 -9.65
CA ARG A 331 -6.57 -4.78 -10.18
C ARG A 331 -5.56 -5.90 -10.16
N VAL A 332 -5.87 -6.91 -9.36
CA VAL A 332 -5.06 -8.12 -9.23
C VAL A 332 -5.80 -9.27 -9.89
N TYR A 333 -5.12 -10.00 -10.77
CA TYR A 333 -5.65 -11.16 -11.47
C TYR A 333 -5.32 -12.45 -10.71
N SER A 334 -6.27 -13.40 -10.70
CA SER A 334 -6.03 -14.74 -10.22
C SER A 334 -5.06 -15.51 -11.13
N GLU A 335 -4.55 -16.63 -10.64
CA GLU A 335 -3.86 -17.58 -11.52
C GLU A 335 -4.74 -17.97 -12.70
N PRO A 336 -4.14 -18.16 -13.88
CA PRO A 336 -4.85 -18.64 -15.04
C PRO A 336 -5.34 -20.07 -14.80
N GLN A 337 -6.63 -20.30 -15.02
CA GLN A 337 -7.22 -21.63 -15.03
C GLN A 337 -7.31 -22.10 -16.48
N PRO A 338 -6.44 -23.00 -16.93
CA PRO A 338 -6.46 -23.48 -18.29
C PRO A 338 -7.67 -24.38 -18.55
N GLU A 339 -7.99 -24.58 -19.83
CA GLU A 339 -9.01 -25.53 -20.31
C GLU A 339 -10.41 -25.39 -19.66
N THR A 340 -10.76 -24.20 -19.23
CA THR A 340 -12.07 -23.92 -18.65
C THR A 340 -13.10 -23.69 -19.76
N LEU A 341 -14.27 -24.33 -19.68
CA LEU A 341 -15.37 -24.06 -20.61
C LEU A 341 -15.97 -22.68 -20.28
N LEU A 342 -15.95 -21.80 -21.27
CA LEU A 342 -16.31 -20.39 -21.09
C LEU A 342 -17.51 -20.01 -21.94
N ILE A 343 -18.38 -19.19 -21.38
CA ILE A 343 -19.52 -18.60 -22.08
C ILE A 343 -19.48 -17.08 -21.94
N PRO A 344 -19.73 -16.32 -23.01
CA PRO A 344 -19.90 -14.87 -22.87
C PRO A 344 -21.03 -14.54 -21.89
N GLU A 345 -20.81 -13.57 -21.00
CA GLU A 345 -21.82 -13.20 -19.98
C GLU A 345 -23.14 -12.74 -20.64
N THR A 346 -23.07 -12.18 -21.84
CA THR A 346 -24.23 -11.76 -22.64
C THR A 346 -25.13 -12.93 -23.10
N ALA A 347 -24.59 -14.15 -23.16
CA ALA A 347 -25.36 -15.35 -23.52
C ALA A 347 -26.22 -15.87 -22.36
N VAL A 348 -25.84 -15.54 -21.13
CA VAL A 348 -26.54 -16.02 -19.92
C VAL A 348 -27.83 -15.26 -19.73
N GLN A 349 -28.93 -15.99 -19.66
CA GLN A 349 -30.22 -15.45 -19.32
C GLN A 349 -30.62 -15.86 -17.89
N ARG A 350 -31.29 -14.95 -17.22
CA ARG A 350 -31.78 -15.17 -15.84
C ARG A 350 -33.28 -14.97 -15.80
N ASP A 351 -33.98 -15.92 -15.17
CA ASP A 351 -35.39 -15.80 -14.86
C ASP A 351 -35.63 -16.31 -13.45
N ARG A 352 -36.00 -15.42 -12.53
CA ARG A 352 -36.06 -15.70 -11.10
C ARG A 352 -34.76 -16.34 -10.61
N ASP A 353 -34.82 -17.61 -10.16
CA ASP A 353 -33.67 -18.36 -9.66
C ASP A 353 -33.00 -19.25 -10.72
N ARG A 354 -33.52 -19.25 -11.98
CA ARG A 354 -32.95 -20.05 -13.06
C ARG A 354 -31.94 -19.27 -13.88
N GLN A 355 -30.82 -19.92 -14.17
CA GLN A 355 -29.80 -19.45 -15.09
C GLN A 355 -29.77 -20.41 -16.27
N PHE A 356 -29.99 -19.89 -17.48
CA PHE A 356 -30.09 -20.70 -18.67
C PHE A 356 -29.49 -19.99 -19.89
N VAL A 357 -29.24 -20.77 -20.93
CA VAL A 357 -28.77 -20.30 -22.23
C VAL A 357 -29.63 -20.88 -23.35
N PHE A 358 -29.56 -20.27 -24.51
CA PHE A 358 -30.16 -20.83 -25.74
C PHE A 358 -29.10 -21.52 -26.57
N VAL A 359 -29.26 -22.83 -26.80
CA VAL A 359 -28.39 -23.65 -27.61
C VAL A 359 -29.08 -23.86 -28.95
N GLN A 360 -28.42 -23.58 -30.05
CA GLN A 360 -28.95 -23.87 -31.41
C GLN A 360 -28.75 -25.34 -31.72
N ARG A 361 -29.86 -26.07 -31.88
CA ARG A 361 -29.87 -27.47 -32.32
C ARG A 361 -29.77 -27.60 -33.85
N GLU A 362 -30.58 -26.81 -34.53
CA GLU A 362 -30.67 -26.72 -35.97
C GLU A 362 -30.90 -25.25 -36.37
N PRO A 363 -30.68 -24.88 -37.62
CA PRO A 363 -30.99 -23.54 -38.10
C PRO A 363 -32.44 -23.14 -37.79
N GLY A 364 -32.62 -22.14 -36.95
CA GLY A 364 -33.94 -21.65 -36.51
C GLY A 364 -34.56 -22.36 -35.32
N ILE A 365 -33.92 -23.39 -34.75
CA ILE A 365 -34.43 -24.13 -33.58
C ILE A 365 -33.44 -23.94 -32.42
N PHE A 366 -33.93 -23.33 -31.34
CA PHE A 366 -33.15 -23.04 -30.15
C PHE A 366 -33.73 -23.76 -28.95
N GLU A 367 -32.88 -24.45 -28.20
CA GLU A 367 -33.22 -25.18 -26.98
C GLU A 367 -32.83 -24.35 -25.78
N VAL A 368 -33.76 -24.20 -24.82
CA VAL A 368 -33.47 -23.61 -23.50
C VAL A 368 -32.79 -24.65 -22.64
N ARG A 369 -31.60 -24.32 -22.15
CA ARG A 369 -30.83 -25.24 -21.33
C ARG A 369 -30.35 -24.56 -20.05
N ASP A 370 -30.69 -25.15 -18.92
CA ASP A 370 -30.22 -24.70 -17.63
C ASP A 370 -28.72 -24.93 -17.52
N VAL A 371 -27.98 -23.96 -16.96
CA VAL A 371 -26.53 -24.02 -16.84
C VAL A 371 -26.10 -23.82 -15.38
N GLN A 372 -25.08 -24.57 -15.02
CA GLN A 372 -24.39 -24.37 -13.74
C GLN A 372 -23.20 -23.45 -13.98
N LEU A 373 -23.30 -22.23 -13.47
CA LEU A 373 -22.31 -21.19 -13.68
C LEU A 373 -21.41 -21.06 -12.44
N GLY A 374 -20.14 -20.71 -12.71
CA GLY A 374 -19.16 -20.37 -11.71
C GLY A 374 -18.89 -18.86 -11.67
N GLU A 375 -17.62 -18.52 -11.46
CA GLU A 375 -17.16 -17.13 -11.39
C GLU A 375 -17.28 -16.43 -12.76
N SER A 376 -17.55 -15.13 -12.72
CA SER A 376 -17.53 -14.24 -13.89
C SER A 376 -16.33 -13.27 -13.79
N ASN A 377 -15.73 -12.96 -14.93
CA ASN A 377 -14.74 -11.88 -15.05
C ASN A 377 -15.30 -10.61 -15.71
N GLY A 378 -16.65 -10.50 -15.81
CA GLY A 378 -17.35 -9.37 -16.43
C GLY A 378 -17.44 -9.44 -17.97
N LYS A 379 -16.76 -10.39 -18.60
CA LYS A 379 -16.87 -10.69 -20.05
C LYS A 379 -17.31 -12.12 -20.31
N GLN A 380 -16.79 -13.04 -19.54
CA GLN A 380 -17.03 -14.47 -19.64
C GLN A 380 -17.35 -15.06 -18.28
N VAL A 381 -18.12 -16.13 -18.28
CA VAL A 381 -18.52 -16.89 -17.11
C VAL A 381 -18.04 -18.33 -17.29
N LYS A 382 -17.48 -18.89 -16.24
CA LYS A 382 -17.10 -20.30 -16.17
C LYS A 382 -18.35 -21.17 -16.13
N VAL A 383 -18.37 -22.26 -16.88
CA VAL A 383 -19.48 -23.22 -16.92
C VAL A 383 -19.02 -24.55 -16.37
N PHE A 384 -19.77 -25.06 -15.37
CA PHE A 384 -19.52 -26.37 -14.76
C PHE A 384 -20.40 -27.48 -15.37
N GLY A 385 -21.54 -27.12 -15.96
CA GLY A 385 -22.46 -28.09 -16.52
C GLY A 385 -23.63 -27.42 -17.26
N GLY A 386 -24.38 -28.25 -18.02
CA GLY A 386 -25.54 -27.83 -18.82
C GLY A 386 -25.24 -27.66 -20.30
N VAL A 387 -23.99 -27.37 -20.66
CA VAL A 387 -23.56 -27.27 -22.08
C VAL A 387 -22.23 -27.99 -22.29
N GLN A 388 -21.95 -28.34 -23.54
CA GLN A 388 -20.72 -29.03 -23.94
C GLN A 388 -19.87 -28.14 -24.86
N GLU A 389 -18.62 -28.51 -24.98
CA GLU A 389 -17.70 -27.87 -25.92
C GLU A 389 -18.20 -28.01 -27.35
N GLN A 390 -17.99 -26.99 -28.18
CA GLN A 390 -18.46 -26.86 -29.55
C GLN A 390 -20.00 -26.76 -29.74
N GLU A 391 -20.80 -26.78 -28.68
CA GLU A 391 -22.20 -26.44 -28.83
C GLU A 391 -22.38 -24.96 -29.20
N ALA A 392 -23.30 -24.73 -30.14
CA ALA A 392 -23.58 -23.41 -30.65
C ALA A 392 -24.55 -22.66 -29.72
N VAL A 393 -24.04 -21.66 -29.00
CA VAL A 393 -24.82 -20.88 -28.01
C VAL A 393 -25.08 -19.48 -28.54
N VAL A 394 -26.30 -18.98 -28.29
CA VAL A 394 -26.70 -17.62 -28.67
C VAL A 394 -25.99 -16.60 -27.75
N VAL A 395 -25.12 -15.80 -28.33
CA VAL A 395 -24.33 -14.79 -27.64
C VAL A 395 -24.91 -13.39 -27.74
N LYS A 396 -25.80 -13.16 -28.73
CA LYS A 396 -26.50 -11.90 -28.94
C LYS A 396 -27.92 -12.13 -29.41
N GLY A 397 -28.86 -11.26 -29.04
CA GLY A 397 -30.28 -11.40 -29.42
C GLY A 397 -31.07 -12.38 -28.54
N SER A 398 -30.49 -12.95 -27.50
CA SER A 398 -31.13 -13.91 -26.58
C SER A 398 -32.38 -13.37 -25.89
N TYR A 399 -32.51 -12.04 -25.75
CA TYR A 399 -33.71 -11.42 -25.20
C TYR A 399 -34.96 -11.70 -26.05
N VAL A 400 -34.85 -11.72 -27.39
CA VAL A 400 -35.98 -12.03 -28.30
C VAL A 400 -36.43 -13.46 -28.11
N LEU A 401 -35.49 -14.40 -27.99
CA LEU A 401 -35.78 -15.79 -27.69
C LEU A 401 -36.48 -15.96 -26.32
N LYS A 402 -36.03 -15.19 -25.32
CA LYS A 402 -36.66 -15.17 -24.03
C LYS A 402 -38.11 -14.67 -24.12
N SER A 403 -38.36 -13.60 -24.87
CA SER A 403 -39.71 -13.05 -25.05
C SER A 403 -40.65 -14.02 -25.79
N GLU A 404 -40.18 -14.73 -26.79
CA GLU A 404 -40.98 -15.77 -27.50
C GLU A 404 -41.25 -16.96 -26.58
N LEU A 405 -40.30 -17.37 -25.75
CA LEU A 405 -40.48 -18.46 -24.76
C LEU A 405 -41.59 -18.17 -23.75
N PHE A 406 -41.59 -16.96 -23.18
CA PHE A 406 -42.54 -16.57 -22.15
C PHE A 406 -43.84 -15.98 -22.74
N GLY A 407 -43.81 -15.40 -23.94
CA GLY A 407 -44.98 -14.89 -24.68
C GLY A 407 -45.90 -16.01 -25.20
N SER A 408 -45.39 -17.21 -25.38
CA SER A 408 -46.21 -18.37 -25.73
C SER A 408 -46.89 -19.07 -24.52
N GLN A 409 -46.65 -18.57 -23.29
CA GLN A 409 -47.25 -19.11 -22.07
C GLN A 409 -48.40 -18.23 -21.51
N ILE A 410 -48.79 -17.17 -22.23
CA ILE A 410 -49.94 -16.32 -21.97
C ILE A 410 -50.99 -16.60 -23.06
#